data_83524305c2b5dee0f3ab078558001ce8
#
_entry.id   83524305c2b5dee0f3ab078558001ce8
#
_cell.length_a   1.000
_cell.length_b   1.000
_cell.length_c   1.000
_cell.angle_alpha   90.00
_cell.angle_beta   90.00
_cell.angle_gamma   90.00
#
_symmetry.space_group_name_H-M   'P 1'
#
loop_
_entity.id
_entity.type
_entity.pdbx_description
1 polymer ?
#
loop_
_entity_poly.entity_id
_entity_poly.type
_entity_poly.pdbx_seq_one_letter_code
_entity_poly.pdbx_strand_id
1 'polypeptide(L)'
;MIEVIKAADIENEIEWKEFLRNQYNLFFDYRFNSYNDVFKKNIVWHHLKFRDNESKKILAVIIGCEKIIKDKKIYFSCDGVSFGGFLWKKKIDLLNYMEIIKVFKDYLKENNFQGSIIKNPPFLYNKMPNEETEYSLLKSGFEVMNISISNIIDLEEFEFKKISETKKRSIKKSSDSIDVRIAEGKLDENNFKEFYNILLENRELKNVSPTHSMEELIYLRNHLDKEIILFSAYIGSDLAAICVLFCINRDMILNFYLAGDDKYKADAVSEYILFKSIEWSKENGYKYYDIGTSDTDGKLIEGLFAFKKKFLANGYLRKTFELKLN
;
A
#
# COMPACT_ATOMS: atom_id res chain seq x y z
N MET A 1 -10.33 24.79 17.85
CA MET A 1 -11.49 23.88 17.58
C MET A 1 -11.32 23.28 16.18
N ILE A 2 -11.46 21.97 16.07
CA ILE A 2 -11.28 21.23 14.82
C ILE A 2 -12.65 20.91 14.22
N GLU A 3 -12.81 21.10 12.92
CA GLU A 3 -13.98 20.68 12.16
C GLU A 3 -13.62 19.54 11.20
N VAL A 4 -14.57 18.65 10.93
CA VAL A 4 -14.47 17.61 9.91
C VAL A 4 -15.26 18.02 8.67
N ILE A 5 -14.67 17.85 7.50
CA ILE A 5 -15.28 18.22 6.22
C ILE A 5 -15.18 17.00 5.31
N LYS A 6 -16.30 16.51 4.82
CA LYS A 6 -16.32 15.47 3.77
C LYS A 6 -15.94 16.12 2.44
N ALA A 7 -14.88 15.62 1.83
CA ALA A 7 -14.51 16.00 0.46
C ALA A 7 -15.51 15.36 -0.51
N ALA A 8 -16.20 16.19 -1.27
CA ALA A 8 -17.17 15.71 -2.27
C ALA A 8 -16.47 15.09 -3.48
N ASP A 9 -15.33 15.69 -3.85
CA ASP A 9 -14.51 15.29 -4.99
C ASP A 9 -13.06 15.72 -4.71
N ILE A 10 -12.22 14.76 -4.35
CA ILE A 10 -10.83 15.07 -4.00
C ILE A 10 -9.99 15.52 -5.19
N GLU A 11 -10.42 15.25 -6.42
CA GLU A 11 -9.76 15.75 -7.63
C GLU A 11 -9.84 17.28 -7.73
N ASN A 12 -10.97 17.87 -7.37
CA ASN A 12 -11.17 19.32 -7.41
C ASN A 12 -10.87 20.04 -6.09
N GLU A 13 -10.50 19.29 -5.04
CA GLU A 13 -10.17 19.82 -3.71
C GLU A 13 -8.77 20.43 -3.65
N ILE A 14 -8.69 21.75 -3.80
CA ILE A 14 -7.40 22.49 -3.75
C ILE A 14 -6.68 22.28 -2.43
N GLU A 15 -7.40 22.35 -1.29
CA GLU A 15 -6.83 22.14 0.04
C GLU A 15 -6.23 20.74 0.22
N TRP A 16 -6.87 19.71 -0.36
CA TRP A 16 -6.36 18.32 -0.34
C TRP A 16 -5.04 18.21 -1.10
N LYS A 17 -4.99 18.78 -2.31
CA LYS A 17 -3.77 18.80 -3.13
C LYS A 17 -2.63 19.55 -2.46
N GLU A 18 -2.91 20.70 -1.85
CA GLU A 18 -1.92 21.47 -1.10
C GLU A 18 -1.39 20.72 0.12
N PHE A 19 -2.29 20.05 0.84
CA PHE A 19 -1.91 19.20 1.96
C PHE A 19 -0.94 18.10 1.51
N LEU A 20 -1.21 17.41 0.39
CA LEU A 20 -0.36 16.34 -0.13
C LEU A 20 0.99 16.81 -0.67
N ARG A 21 1.15 18.05 -1.12
CA ARG A 21 2.46 18.57 -1.59
C ARG A 21 3.57 18.40 -0.55
N ASN A 22 3.23 18.47 0.74
CA ASN A 22 4.20 18.40 1.83
C ASN A 22 4.37 16.99 2.44
N GLN A 23 3.36 16.12 2.27
CA GLN A 23 3.33 14.77 2.82
C GLN A 23 2.70 13.78 1.84
N TYR A 24 3.25 13.73 0.63
CA TYR A 24 2.75 12.87 -0.44
C TYR A 24 2.68 11.41 0.02
N ASN A 25 1.55 10.79 -0.29
CA ASN A 25 1.30 9.37 -0.17
C ASN A 25 0.37 8.95 -1.31
N LEU A 26 0.79 7.98 -2.12
CA LEU A 26 0.11 7.53 -3.32
C LEU A 26 -1.36 7.17 -3.06
N PHE A 27 -1.64 6.47 -1.96
CA PHE A 27 -3.00 6.04 -1.65
C PHE A 27 -3.96 7.19 -1.30
N PHE A 28 -3.43 8.38 -1.02
CA PHE A 28 -4.20 9.61 -0.80
C PHE A 28 -4.21 10.53 -2.04
N ASP A 29 -3.47 10.19 -3.09
CA ASP A 29 -3.47 10.98 -4.34
C ASP A 29 -4.83 10.83 -5.04
N TYR A 30 -5.38 11.96 -5.51
CA TYR A 30 -6.64 11.95 -6.23
C TYR A 30 -6.57 11.12 -7.52
N ARG A 31 -5.43 11.11 -8.21
CA ARG A 31 -5.20 10.31 -9.41
C ARG A 31 -5.30 8.81 -9.14
N PHE A 32 -4.83 8.38 -7.95
CA PHE A 32 -5.00 7.00 -7.52
C PHE A 32 -6.46 6.71 -7.16
N ASN A 33 -7.13 7.64 -6.47
CA ASN A 33 -8.51 7.42 -6.01
C ASN A 33 -9.54 7.57 -7.14
N SER A 34 -9.24 8.27 -8.25
CA SER A 34 -10.15 8.45 -9.38
C SER A 34 -10.59 7.14 -10.05
N TYR A 35 -9.78 6.06 -9.97
CA TYR A 35 -10.22 4.75 -10.47
C TYR A 35 -11.46 4.23 -9.75
N ASN A 36 -11.66 4.62 -8.49
CA ASN A 36 -12.84 4.25 -7.71
C ASN A 36 -14.12 4.82 -8.34
N ASP A 37 -14.07 6.06 -8.83
CA ASP A 37 -15.21 6.71 -9.48
C ASP A 37 -15.56 6.03 -10.81
N VAL A 38 -14.57 5.45 -11.48
CA VAL A 38 -14.75 4.74 -12.75
C VAL A 38 -15.26 3.31 -12.53
N PHE A 39 -14.63 2.54 -11.64
CA PHE A 39 -14.84 1.10 -11.50
C PHE A 39 -15.68 0.70 -10.29
N LYS A 40 -15.77 1.54 -9.26
CA LYS A 40 -16.42 1.22 -7.97
C LYS A 40 -17.60 2.15 -7.64
N LYS A 41 -18.44 2.41 -8.63
CA LYS A 41 -19.59 3.35 -8.54
C LYS A 41 -20.61 3.04 -7.46
N ASN A 42 -20.67 1.80 -6.99
CA ASN A 42 -21.62 1.36 -5.95
C ASN A 42 -21.09 1.57 -4.53
N ILE A 43 -19.86 2.09 -4.37
CA ILE A 43 -19.26 2.36 -3.07
C ILE A 43 -19.50 3.81 -2.68
N VAL A 44 -20.01 4.04 -1.48
CA VAL A 44 -20.15 5.39 -0.92
C VAL A 44 -18.85 5.77 -0.22
N TRP A 45 -18.14 6.73 -0.80
CA TRP A 45 -16.86 7.20 -0.28
C TRP A 45 -17.05 8.30 0.76
N HIS A 46 -16.20 8.27 1.78
CA HIS A 46 -16.10 9.24 2.86
C HIS A 46 -14.64 9.67 3.03
N HIS A 47 -14.15 10.49 2.11
CA HIS A 47 -12.85 11.12 2.26
C HIS A 47 -13.01 12.35 3.15
N LEU A 48 -12.27 12.42 4.27
CA LEU A 48 -12.46 13.46 5.27
C LEU A 48 -11.21 14.30 5.44
N LYS A 49 -11.42 15.62 5.60
CA LYS A 49 -10.43 16.62 5.99
C LYS A 49 -10.72 17.07 7.42
N PHE A 50 -9.68 17.18 8.23
CA PHE A 50 -9.76 17.75 9.57
C PHE A 50 -9.03 19.09 9.57
N ARG A 51 -9.79 20.18 9.75
CA ARG A 51 -9.32 21.54 9.60
C ARG A 51 -9.39 22.27 10.93
N ASP A 52 -8.34 23.00 11.28
CA ASP A 52 -8.36 23.94 12.38
C ASP A 52 -9.17 25.19 12.00
N ASN A 53 -10.16 25.52 12.80
CA ASN A 53 -11.11 26.61 12.50
C ASN A 53 -10.49 28.01 12.58
N GLU A 54 -9.44 28.20 13.34
CA GLU A 54 -8.78 29.50 13.49
C GLU A 54 -7.79 29.74 12.36
N SER A 55 -6.86 28.82 12.17
CA SER A 55 -5.83 28.93 11.13
C SER A 55 -6.31 28.55 9.74
N LYS A 56 -7.48 27.92 9.60
CA LYS A 56 -8.04 27.33 8.35
C LYS A 56 -7.14 26.29 7.69
N LYS A 57 -6.17 25.74 8.44
CA LYS A 57 -5.22 24.76 7.92
C LYS A 57 -5.71 23.33 8.13
N ILE A 58 -5.51 22.48 7.12
CA ILE A 58 -5.73 21.04 7.25
C ILE A 58 -4.66 20.45 8.17
N LEU A 59 -5.08 19.72 9.18
CA LEU A 59 -4.22 19.03 10.16
C LEU A 59 -4.07 17.54 9.84
N ALA A 60 -5.12 16.91 9.31
CA ALA A 60 -5.12 15.53 8.90
C ALA A 60 -6.14 15.29 7.79
N VAL A 61 -5.93 14.20 7.05
CA VAL A 61 -6.92 13.65 6.11
C VAL A 61 -7.03 12.14 6.34
N ILE A 62 -8.18 11.58 5.99
CA ILE A 62 -8.40 10.13 5.96
C ILE A 62 -9.24 9.78 4.74
N ILE A 63 -8.90 8.69 4.08
CA ILE A 63 -9.72 8.10 3.01
C ILE A 63 -10.49 6.92 3.58
N GLY A 64 -11.72 6.73 3.11
CA GLY A 64 -12.52 5.59 3.52
C GLY A 64 -13.85 5.51 2.79
N CYS A 65 -14.54 4.42 3.01
CA CYS A 65 -15.83 4.14 2.40
C CYS A 65 -16.79 3.45 3.39
N GLU A 66 -18.06 3.41 3.01
CA GLU A 66 -19.04 2.58 3.69
C GLU A 66 -18.87 1.11 3.32
N LYS A 67 -18.86 0.23 4.32
CA LYS A 67 -19.01 -1.21 4.14
C LYS A 67 -20.04 -1.78 5.07
N ILE A 68 -20.84 -2.70 4.57
CA ILE A 68 -21.73 -3.49 5.41
C ILE A 68 -21.00 -4.77 5.82
N ILE A 69 -20.71 -4.89 7.11
CA ILE A 69 -20.01 -6.04 7.70
C ILE A 69 -20.90 -6.58 8.82
N LYS A 70 -21.39 -7.81 8.68
CA LYS A 70 -22.32 -8.44 9.64
C LYS A 70 -23.53 -7.53 9.94
N ASP A 71 -24.16 -7.03 8.89
CA ASP A 71 -25.33 -6.13 8.92
C ASP A 71 -25.08 -4.77 9.60
N LYS A 72 -23.80 -4.39 9.82
CA LYS A 72 -23.42 -3.12 10.39
C LYS A 72 -22.77 -2.23 9.33
N LYS A 73 -23.15 -0.96 9.30
CA LYS A 73 -22.52 0.09 8.50
C LYS A 73 -21.19 0.49 9.15
N ILE A 74 -20.10 0.14 8.54
CA ILE A 74 -18.74 0.35 9.05
C ILE A 74 -17.98 1.32 8.14
N TYR A 75 -17.31 2.30 8.74
CA TYR A 75 -16.31 3.10 8.04
C TYR A 75 -15.05 2.27 7.84
N PHE A 76 -14.67 2.04 6.59
CA PHE A 76 -13.52 1.20 6.23
C PHE A 76 -12.44 2.02 5.51
N SER A 77 -11.25 2.13 6.10
CA SER A 77 -10.22 3.09 5.66
C SER A 77 -9.28 2.60 4.57
N CYS A 78 -9.50 1.42 3.96
CA CYS A 78 -8.51 0.86 3.04
C CYS A 78 -9.09 -0.04 1.94
N ASP A 79 -10.20 0.36 1.31
CA ASP A 79 -10.71 -0.41 0.18
C ASP A 79 -9.81 -0.25 -1.05
N GLY A 80 -9.42 -1.38 -1.66
CA GLY A 80 -8.54 -1.40 -2.84
C GLY A 80 -7.06 -1.04 -2.59
N VAL A 81 -6.66 -0.83 -1.33
CA VAL A 81 -5.28 -0.46 -0.95
C VAL A 81 -4.78 -1.31 0.22
N SER A 82 -3.46 -1.37 0.41
CA SER A 82 -2.87 -2.19 1.48
C SER A 82 -3.07 -1.62 2.87
N PHE A 83 -3.23 -0.31 2.99
CA PHE A 83 -3.46 0.43 4.23
C PHE A 83 -4.17 1.75 3.94
N GLY A 84 -4.77 2.32 4.97
CA GLY A 84 -5.35 3.66 4.97
C GLY A 84 -4.94 4.36 6.26
N GLY A 85 -5.95 4.80 7.05
CA GLY A 85 -5.73 5.52 8.29
C GLY A 85 -5.55 7.02 8.08
N PHE A 86 -5.09 7.69 9.12
CA PHE A 86 -4.90 9.13 9.07
C PHE A 86 -3.56 9.48 8.45
N LEU A 87 -3.55 10.41 7.50
CA LEU A 87 -2.37 11.10 7.03
C LEU A 87 -2.30 12.45 7.73
N TRP A 88 -1.26 12.64 8.53
CA TRP A 88 -1.11 13.78 9.41
C TRP A 88 -0.24 14.87 8.83
N LYS A 89 -0.53 16.12 9.16
CA LYS A 89 0.38 17.23 8.92
C LYS A 89 1.64 17.05 9.78
N LYS A 90 2.80 17.42 9.24
CA LYS A 90 4.04 17.47 10.02
C LYS A 90 3.89 18.41 11.23
N LYS A 91 4.46 18.01 12.37
CA LYS A 91 4.50 18.80 13.60
C LYS A 91 3.11 19.21 14.09
N ILE A 92 2.29 18.25 14.35
CA ILE A 92 1.02 18.38 15.08
C ILE A 92 1.26 17.88 16.51
N ASP A 93 0.64 18.50 17.51
CA ASP A 93 0.77 18.08 18.91
C ASP A 93 -0.23 16.97 19.25
N LEU A 94 0.02 16.26 20.37
CA LEU A 94 -0.78 15.13 20.81
C LEU A 94 -2.25 15.51 21.09
N LEU A 95 -2.51 16.72 21.59
CA LEU A 95 -3.88 17.16 21.88
C LEU A 95 -4.69 17.28 20.59
N ASN A 96 -4.07 17.75 19.51
CA ASN A 96 -4.72 17.78 18.18
C ASN A 96 -4.99 16.37 17.64
N TYR A 97 -4.08 15.39 17.84
CA TYR A 97 -4.38 14.00 17.49
C TYR A 97 -5.64 13.50 18.19
N MET A 98 -5.73 13.71 19.50
CA MET A 98 -6.88 13.28 20.32
C MET A 98 -8.17 14.00 19.92
N GLU A 99 -8.12 15.32 19.68
CA GLU A 99 -9.28 16.10 19.25
C GLU A 99 -9.77 15.64 17.86
N ILE A 100 -8.86 15.39 16.90
CA ILE A 100 -9.22 14.87 15.58
C ILE A 100 -9.91 13.51 15.69
N ILE A 101 -9.39 12.59 16.48
CA ILE A 101 -10.02 11.28 16.68
C ILE A 101 -11.40 11.41 17.32
N LYS A 102 -11.58 12.35 18.26
CA LYS A 102 -12.89 12.65 18.85
C LYS A 102 -13.86 13.16 17.79
N VAL A 103 -13.47 14.17 17.02
CA VAL A 103 -14.29 14.74 15.93
C VAL A 103 -14.62 13.67 14.87
N PHE A 104 -13.69 12.77 14.56
CA PHE A 104 -13.95 11.63 13.68
C PHE A 104 -15.02 10.70 14.24
N LYS A 105 -14.97 10.38 15.54
CA LYS A 105 -16.01 9.55 16.19
C LYS A 105 -17.38 10.22 16.17
N ASP A 106 -17.45 11.53 16.37
CA ASP A 106 -18.69 12.28 16.30
C ASP A 106 -19.25 12.27 14.87
N TYR A 107 -18.41 12.47 13.85
CA TYR A 107 -18.79 12.32 12.45
C TYR A 107 -19.35 10.92 12.13
N LEU A 108 -18.75 9.87 12.66
CA LEU A 108 -19.23 8.50 12.46
C LEU A 108 -20.65 8.33 13.01
N LYS A 109 -20.93 8.84 14.20
CA LYS A 109 -22.26 8.78 14.82
C LYS A 109 -23.30 9.58 14.03
N GLU A 110 -22.98 10.81 13.64
CA GLU A 110 -23.85 11.68 12.86
C GLU A 110 -24.22 11.08 11.49
N ASN A 111 -23.33 10.25 10.92
CA ASN A 111 -23.57 9.57 9.65
C ASN A 111 -24.04 8.11 9.81
N ASN A 112 -24.53 7.74 11.01
CA ASN A 112 -25.10 6.41 11.32
C ASN A 112 -24.13 5.23 11.09
N PHE A 113 -22.83 5.44 11.26
CA PHE A 113 -21.88 4.35 11.32
C PHE A 113 -21.96 3.64 12.69
N GLN A 114 -21.91 2.32 12.67
CA GLN A 114 -21.91 1.48 13.87
C GLN A 114 -20.49 1.08 14.29
N GLY A 115 -19.49 1.60 13.60
CA GLY A 115 -18.09 1.39 13.90
C GLY A 115 -17.16 1.82 12.78
N SER A 116 -15.89 1.56 12.98
CA SER A 116 -14.84 1.86 12.00
C SER A 116 -13.75 0.81 12.06
N ILE A 117 -13.17 0.49 10.91
CA ILE A 117 -11.97 -0.33 10.77
C ILE A 117 -10.89 0.52 10.08
N ILE A 118 -9.79 0.72 10.78
CA ILE A 118 -8.65 1.52 10.33
C ILE A 118 -7.42 0.63 10.24
N LYS A 119 -6.86 0.45 9.04
CA LYS A 119 -5.63 -0.30 8.83
C LYS A 119 -4.46 0.67 8.70
N ASN A 120 -3.65 0.78 9.74
CA ASN A 120 -2.49 1.66 9.74
C ASN A 120 -1.31 1.03 8.96
N PRO A 121 -0.52 1.83 8.24
CA PRO A 121 0.76 1.38 7.70
C PRO A 121 1.78 1.16 8.83
N PRO A 122 2.88 0.41 8.58
CA PRO A 122 4.06 0.47 9.43
C PRO A 122 4.57 1.90 9.58
N PHE A 123 5.18 2.24 10.72
CA PHE A 123 5.60 3.62 11.01
C PHE A 123 6.59 4.20 9.97
N LEU A 124 7.39 3.37 9.31
CA LEU A 124 8.34 3.78 8.26
C LEU A 124 7.68 4.44 7.04
N TYR A 125 6.38 4.24 6.84
CA TYR A 125 5.63 4.93 5.77
C TYR A 125 5.38 6.41 6.08
N ASN A 126 5.51 6.78 7.35
CA ASN A 126 5.40 8.15 7.81
C ASN A 126 6.79 8.80 7.84
N LYS A 127 6.87 10.10 7.57
CA LYS A 127 8.14 10.85 7.60
C LYS A 127 8.73 11.01 9.01
N MET A 128 7.94 10.74 10.02
CA MET A 128 8.29 10.82 11.44
C MET A 128 7.69 9.60 12.15
N PRO A 129 8.32 9.10 13.23
CA PRO A 129 7.67 8.18 14.13
C PRO A 129 6.31 8.75 14.54
N ASN A 130 5.27 7.94 14.50
CA ASN A 130 3.90 8.38 14.68
C ASN A 130 3.16 7.49 15.68
N GLU A 131 3.78 7.30 16.83
CA GLU A 131 3.19 6.56 17.96
C GLU A 131 1.96 7.30 18.53
N GLU A 132 1.89 8.64 18.36
CA GLU A 132 0.76 9.46 18.78
C GLU A 132 -0.56 9.05 18.10
N THR A 133 -0.51 8.57 16.87
CA THR A 133 -1.70 8.04 16.19
C THR A 133 -2.25 6.82 16.91
N GLU A 134 -1.40 5.85 17.20
CA GLU A 134 -1.81 4.61 17.87
C GLU A 134 -2.27 4.90 19.31
N TYR A 135 -1.51 5.72 20.04
CA TYR A 135 -1.86 6.17 21.37
C TYR A 135 -3.25 6.83 21.39
N SER A 136 -3.51 7.76 20.47
CA SER A 136 -4.77 8.49 20.39
C SER A 136 -5.95 7.59 19.99
N LEU A 137 -5.76 6.65 19.08
CA LEU A 137 -6.77 5.65 18.73
C LEU A 137 -7.13 4.80 19.95
N LEU A 138 -6.12 4.21 20.62
CA LEU A 138 -6.33 3.36 21.80
C LEU A 138 -7.01 4.13 22.96
N LYS A 139 -6.57 5.37 23.25
CA LYS A 139 -7.18 6.22 24.28
C LYS A 139 -8.60 6.67 23.93
N SER A 140 -8.95 6.65 22.64
CA SER A 140 -10.30 7.00 22.18
C SER A 140 -11.24 5.80 22.06
N GLY A 141 -10.84 4.63 22.54
CA GLY A 141 -11.66 3.42 22.60
C GLY A 141 -11.59 2.54 21.36
N PHE A 142 -10.59 2.73 20.50
CA PHE A 142 -10.27 1.73 19.47
C PHE A 142 -9.53 0.56 20.11
N GLU A 143 -9.75 -0.62 19.56
CA GLU A 143 -9.07 -1.85 19.95
C GLU A 143 -8.22 -2.36 18.78
N VAL A 144 -7.13 -3.07 19.07
CA VAL A 144 -6.34 -3.74 18.04
C VAL A 144 -7.09 -5.00 17.60
N MET A 145 -7.65 -4.95 16.39
CA MET A 145 -8.39 -6.06 15.78
C MET A 145 -7.45 -7.13 15.20
N ASN A 146 -6.36 -6.69 14.55
CA ASN A 146 -5.39 -7.58 13.92
C ASN A 146 -4.00 -6.95 13.90
N ILE A 147 -2.98 -7.81 13.96
CA ILE A 147 -1.57 -7.44 13.80
C ILE A 147 -0.98 -8.30 12.69
N SER A 148 -0.46 -7.65 11.66
CA SER A 148 0.29 -8.28 10.57
C SER A 148 1.76 -7.87 10.63
N ILE A 149 2.64 -8.69 10.05
CA ILE A 149 4.06 -8.36 9.94
C ILE A 149 4.44 -8.09 8.48
N SER A 150 4.80 -6.83 8.18
CA SER A 150 5.36 -6.43 6.89
C SER A 150 6.87 -6.60 6.90
N ASN A 151 7.45 -6.99 5.77
CA ASN A 151 8.89 -7.20 5.64
C ASN A 151 9.50 -6.08 4.80
N ILE A 152 10.26 -5.20 5.44
CA ILE A 152 10.82 -4.00 4.82
C ILE A 152 12.35 -4.08 4.80
N ILE A 153 12.93 -3.77 3.64
CA ILE A 153 14.37 -3.64 3.43
C ILE A 153 14.75 -2.17 3.62
N ASP A 154 15.78 -1.92 4.41
CA ASP A 154 16.50 -0.65 4.41
C ASP A 154 17.46 -0.65 3.21
N LEU A 155 17.21 0.22 2.23
CA LEU A 155 17.98 0.27 0.99
C LEU A 155 19.34 0.95 1.15
N GLU A 156 19.53 1.79 2.17
CA GLU A 156 20.84 2.36 2.50
C GLU A 156 21.80 1.25 2.96
N GLU A 157 21.29 0.32 3.78
CA GLU A 157 22.03 -0.82 4.31
C GLU A 157 22.08 -2.04 3.36
N PHE A 158 21.26 -2.02 2.29
CA PHE A 158 21.16 -3.13 1.36
C PHE A 158 22.41 -3.23 0.47
N GLU A 159 23.13 -4.35 0.61
CA GLU A 159 24.27 -4.68 -0.22
C GLU A 159 24.18 -6.14 -0.68
N PHE A 160 24.46 -6.41 -1.95
CA PHE A 160 24.46 -7.77 -2.51
C PHE A 160 25.35 -8.73 -1.69
N LYS A 161 26.51 -8.26 -1.21
CA LYS A 161 27.43 -9.10 -0.39
C LYS A 161 26.84 -9.56 0.94
N LYS A 162 25.85 -8.84 1.48
CA LYS A 162 25.18 -9.15 2.75
C LYS A 162 24.02 -10.16 2.59
N ILE A 163 23.50 -10.36 1.35
CA ILE A 163 22.44 -11.34 1.07
C ILE A 163 22.95 -12.75 1.37
N SER A 164 22.03 -13.67 1.72
CA SER A 164 22.42 -15.06 2.01
C SER A 164 23.12 -15.73 0.81
N GLU A 165 24.10 -16.60 1.09
CA GLU A 165 24.90 -17.25 0.04
C GLU A 165 24.05 -18.06 -0.93
N THR A 166 22.98 -18.70 -0.44
CA THR A 166 22.04 -19.44 -1.31
C THR A 166 21.36 -18.51 -2.32
N LYS A 167 20.97 -17.30 -1.89
CA LYS A 167 20.33 -16.30 -2.78
C LYS A 167 21.34 -15.68 -3.75
N LYS A 168 22.55 -15.40 -3.31
CA LYS A 168 23.62 -14.92 -4.22
C LYS A 168 23.88 -15.89 -5.36
N ARG A 169 23.96 -17.19 -5.06
CA ARG A 169 24.17 -18.23 -6.09
C ARG A 169 22.98 -18.30 -7.05
N SER A 170 21.77 -18.27 -6.52
CA SER A 170 20.53 -18.25 -7.31
C SER A 170 20.51 -17.05 -8.25
N ILE A 171 20.70 -15.83 -7.73
CA ILE A 171 20.69 -14.59 -8.50
C ILE A 171 21.77 -14.60 -9.58
N LYS A 172 23.00 -15.02 -9.27
CA LYS A 172 24.09 -15.12 -10.25
C LYS A 172 23.79 -16.13 -11.36
N LYS A 173 23.22 -17.29 -11.04
CA LYS A 173 22.80 -18.26 -12.04
C LYS A 173 21.72 -17.70 -12.98
N SER A 174 20.80 -16.94 -12.43
CA SER A 174 19.68 -16.36 -13.17
C SER A 174 20.10 -15.19 -14.08
N SER A 175 21.19 -14.47 -13.74
CA SER A 175 21.64 -13.26 -14.48
C SER A 175 22.00 -13.52 -15.93
N ASP A 176 22.40 -14.73 -16.28
CA ASP A 176 22.83 -15.06 -17.65
C ASP A 176 21.68 -15.49 -18.56
N SER A 177 20.52 -15.83 -18.00
CA SER A 177 19.39 -16.41 -18.72
C SER A 177 18.09 -15.62 -18.63
N ILE A 178 18.00 -14.65 -17.70
CA ILE A 178 16.78 -13.88 -17.44
C ILE A 178 16.98 -12.42 -17.84
N ASP A 179 16.15 -11.97 -18.79
CA ASP A 179 16.06 -10.56 -19.19
C ASP A 179 14.94 -9.86 -18.41
N VAL A 180 15.28 -8.77 -17.71
CA VAL A 180 14.31 -7.99 -16.90
C VAL A 180 14.09 -6.63 -17.54
N ARG A 181 12.83 -6.34 -17.85
CA ARG A 181 12.41 -5.10 -18.51
C ARG A 181 11.43 -4.33 -17.63
N ILE A 182 11.44 -3.00 -17.77
CA ILE A 182 10.46 -2.11 -17.17
C ILE A 182 9.49 -1.66 -18.27
N ALA A 183 8.20 -1.70 -18.01
CA ALA A 183 7.20 -1.29 -18.98
C ALA A 183 7.27 0.20 -19.27
N GLU A 184 7.35 0.54 -20.53
CA GLU A 184 7.35 1.90 -21.05
C GLU A 184 6.04 2.21 -21.78
N GLY A 185 5.71 3.50 -21.89
CA GLY A 185 4.52 3.96 -22.61
C GLY A 185 3.20 3.61 -21.93
N LYS A 186 2.12 3.74 -22.69
CA LYS A 186 0.77 3.43 -22.25
C LYS A 186 0.46 1.94 -22.42
N LEU A 187 -0.30 1.42 -21.47
CA LEU A 187 -0.81 0.05 -21.52
C LEU A 187 -2.21 0.01 -22.13
N ASP A 188 -2.48 -1.07 -22.83
CA ASP A 188 -3.80 -1.50 -23.27
C ASP A 188 -3.99 -3.01 -23.02
N GLU A 189 -5.17 -3.55 -23.29
CA GLU A 189 -5.46 -4.96 -23.06
C GLU A 189 -4.52 -5.90 -23.86
N ASN A 190 -4.10 -5.52 -25.08
CA ASN A 190 -3.30 -6.38 -25.94
C ASN A 190 -1.87 -6.54 -25.39
N ASN A 191 -1.26 -5.42 -24.92
CA ASN A 191 0.11 -5.43 -24.43
C ASN A 191 0.21 -5.80 -22.94
N PHE A 192 -0.91 -5.87 -22.20
CA PHE A 192 -0.92 -6.17 -20.76
C PHE A 192 -1.53 -7.53 -20.42
N LYS A 193 -2.23 -8.18 -21.33
CA LYS A 193 -2.94 -9.45 -21.08
C LYS A 193 -2.05 -10.56 -20.56
N GLU A 194 -0.90 -10.79 -21.17
CA GLU A 194 0.05 -11.83 -20.77
C GLU A 194 0.58 -11.57 -19.35
N PHE A 195 0.94 -10.31 -19.07
CA PHE A 195 1.38 -9.88 -17.75
C PHE A 195 0.31 -10.16 -16.67
N TYR A 196 -0.94 -9.81 -16.95
CA TYR A 196 -2.04 -10.00 -16.01
C TYR A 196 -2.40 -11.48 -15.81
N ASN A 197 -2.26 -12.31 -16.82
CA ASN A 197 -2.49 -13.76 -16.73
C ASN A 197 -1.54 -14.42 -15.73
N ILE A 198 -0.26 -14.08 -15.71
CA ILE A 198 0.69 -14.59 -14.69
C ILE A 198 0.24 -14.20 -13.28
N LEU A 199 -0.25 -12.95 -13.10
CA LEU A 199 -0.78 -12.54 -11.81
C LEU A 199 -2.01 -13.35 -11.42
N LEU A 200 -2.95 -13.53 -12.35
CA LEU A 200 -4.21 -14.26 -12.12
C LEU A 200 -3.94 -15.70 -11.71
N GLU A 201 -3.17 -16.45 -12.50
CA GLU A 201 -2.79 -17.83 -12.23
C GLU A 201 -2.08 -17.99 -10.87
N ASN A 202 -1.13 -17.08 -10.57
CA ASN A 202 -0.45 -17.10 -9.28
C ASN A 202 -1.40 -16.84 -8.09
N ARG A 203 -2.45 -16.06 -8.27
CA ARG A 203 -3.46 -15.78 -7.23
C ARG A 203 -4.44 -16.94 -7.09
N GLU A 204 -4.86 -17.55 -8.18
CA GLU A 204 -5.72 -18.74 -8.19
C GLU A 204 -5.09 -19.92 -7.47
N LEU A 205 -3.79 -20.18 -7.70
CA LEU A 205 -3.02 -21.19 -6.94
C LEU A 205 -3.02 -20.96 -5.43
N LYS A 206 -3.27 -19.74 -4.98
CA LYS A 206 -3.36 -19.35 -3.56
C LYS A 206 -4.80 -19.24 -3.05
N ASN A 207 -5.79 -19.58 -3.89
CA ASN A 207 -7.22 -19.41 -3.61
C ASN A 207 -7.61 -17.97 -3.24
N VAL A 208 -7.00 -16.97 -3.88
CA VAL A 208 -7.33 -15.55 -3.72
C VAL A 208 -7.43 -14.88 -5.09
N SER A 209 -8.10 -13.74 -5.15
CA SER A 209 -8.14 -12.90 -6.37
C SER A 209 -7.16 -11.74 -6.27
N PRO A 210 -6.67 -11.20 -7.39
CA PRO A 210 -5.99 -9.90 -7.39
C PRO A 210 -6.87 -8.80 -6.79
N THR A 211 -6.27 -7.84 -6.12
CA THR A 211 -6.98 -6.67 -5.56
C THR A 211 -7.57 -5.78 -6.66
N HIS A 212 -6.89 -5.71 -7.80
CA HIS A 212 -7.29 -4.91 -8.96
C HIS A 212 -7.56 -5.82 -10.15
N SER A 213 -8.57 -5.50 -10.96
CA SER A 213 -8.77 -6.13 -12.26
C SER A 213 -7.68 -5.68 -13.26
N MET A 214 -7.66 -6.30 -14.43
CA MET A 214 -6.75 -5.91 -15.51
C MET A 214 -6.99 -4.46 -15.93
N GLU A 215 -8.25 -4.09 -16.13
CA GLU A 215 -8.67 -2.75 -16.53
C GLU A 215 -8.32 -1.70 -15.47
N GLU A 216 -8.51 -2.02 -14.18
CA GLU A 216 -8.13 -1.17 -13.06
C GLU A 216 -6.61 -0.93 -13.02
N LEU A 217 -5.78 -1.97 -13.23
CA LEU A 217 -4.33 -1.83 -13.28
C LEU A 217 -3.85 -1.02 -14.49
N ILE A 218 -4.44 -1.24 -15.67
CA ILE A 218 -4.17 -0.46 -16.88
C ILE A 218 -4.50 1.01 -16.63
N TYR A 219 -5.68 1.29 -16.07
CA TYR A 219 -6.10 2.64 -15.73
C TYR A 219 -5.11 3.31 -14.78
N LEU A 220 -4.82 2.66 -13.65
CA LEU A 220 -3.91 3.18 -12.64
C LEU A 220 -2.52 3.44 -13.23
N ARG A 221 -1.94 2.48 -13.97
CA ARG A 221 -0.62 2.64 -14.57
C ARG A 221 -0.57 3.77 -15.59
N ASN A 222 -1.63 3.95 -16.40
CA ASN A 222 -1.68 4.98 -17.41
C ASN A 222 -1.84 6.40 -16.85
N HIS A 223 -2.37 6.55 -15.63
CA HIS A 223 -2.54 7.83 -14.94
C HIS A 223 -1.40 8.13 -13.94
N LEU A 224 -0.65 7.10 -13.55
CA LEU A 224 0.38 7.12 -12.51
C LEU A 224 1.65 6.41 -12.97
N ASP A 225 2.12 6.73 -14.18
CA ASP A 225 3.23 6.06 -14.84
C ASP A 225 4.58 6.18 -14.12
N LYS A 226 4.71 7.20 -13.25
CA LYS A 226 5.88 7.42 -12.41
C LYS A 226 5.77 6.79 -11.02
N GLU A 227 4.55 6.54 -10.58
CA GLU A 227 4.26 5.99 -9.25
C GLU A 227 3.97 4.49 -9.28
N ILE A 228 3.58 3.94 -10.44
CA ILE A 228 3.31 2.50 -10.62
C ILE A 228 4.26 1.93 -11.67
N ILE A 229 5.25 1.18 -11.21
CA ILE A 229 6.31 0.62 -12.02
C ILE A 229 6.08 -0.88 -12.22
N LEU A 230 6.12 -1.32 -13.46
CA LEU A 230 5.91 -2.72 -13.84
C LEU A 230 7.20 -3.32 -14.36
N PHE A 231 7.64 -4.42 -13.74
CA PHE A 231 8.76 -5.20 -14.18
C PHE A 231 8.25 -6.51 -14.80
N SER A 232 8.86 -6.92 -15.90
CA SER A 232 8.65 -8.18 -16.58
C SER A 232 9.98 -8.92 -16.71
N ALA A 233 10.03 -10.20 -16.37
CA ALA A 233 11.21 -11.04 -16.53
C ALA A 233 10.95 -12.11 -17.57
N TYR A 234 11.85 -12.23 -18.53
CA TYR A 234 11.75 -13.15 -19.68
C TYR A 234 12.84 -14.21 -19.63
N ILE A 235 12.49 -15.44 -20.04
CA ILE A 235 13.43 -16.52 -20.37
C ILE A 235 13.26 -16.81 -21.85
N GLY A 236 14.24 -16.41 -22.66
CA GLY A 236 14.08 -16.38 -24.12
C GLY A 236 12.99 -15.38 -24.52
N SER A 237 11.93 -15.86 -25.17
CA SER A 237 10.74 -15.07 -25.54
C SER A 237 9.61 -15.10 -24.51
N ASP A 238 9.66 -16.06 -23.58
CA ASP A 238 8.53 -16.33 -22.67
C ASP A 238 8.57 -15.39 -21.47
N LEU A 239 7.45 -14.74 -21.16
CA LEU A 239 7.28 -13.99 -19.93
C LEU A 239 7.17 -14.97 -18.75
N ALA A 240 8.12 -14.92 -17.83
CA ALA A 240 8.29 -15.92 -16.76
C ALA A 240 7.98 -15.38 -15.36
N ALA A 241 8.07 -14.06 -15.14
CA ALA A 241 7.66 -13.44 -13.87
C ALA A 241 7.32 -11.96 -14.05
N ILE A 242 6.55 -11.46 -13.11
CA ILE A 242 6.13 -10.05 -13.05
C ILE A 242 6.32 -9.47 -11.65
N CYS A 243 6.58 -8.15 -11.58
CA CYS A 243 6.60 -7.41 -10.33
C CYS A 243 5.97 -6.03 -10.53
N VAL A 244 5.05 -5.66 -9.62
CA VAL A 244 4.38 -4.35 -9.62
C VAL A 244 4.78 -3.60 -8.38
N LEU A 245 5.42 -2.45 -8.57
CA LEU A 245 5.81 -1.54 -7.51
C LEU A 245 4.86 -0.36 -7.44
N PHE A 246 4.46 0.01 -6.22
CA PHE A 246 3.80 1.26 -5.91
C PHE A 246 4.78 2.16 -5.18
N CYS A 247 5.13 3.30 -5.78
CA CYS A 247 5.96 4.34 -5.18
C CYS A 247 5.11 5.16 -4.22
N ILE A 248 5.01 4.72 -2.98
CA ILE A 248 4.05 5.28 -2.00
C ILE A 248 4.40 6.73 -1.65
N ASN A 249 5.68 7.01 -1.47
CA ASN A 249 6.20 8.37 -1.26
C ASN A 249 7.67 8.43 -1.70
N ARG A 250 8.37 9.54 -1.44
CA ARG A 250 9.77 9.72 -1.84
C ARG A 250 10.76 8.75 -1.21
N ASP A 251 10.40 8.16 -0.08
CA ASP A 251 11.29 7.30 0.69
C ASP A 251 10.88 5.81 0.61
N MET A 252 9.61 5.50 0.25
CA MET A 252 9.02 4.16 0.40
C MET A 252 8.46 3.60 -0.90
N ILE A 253 8.92 2.42 -1.26
CA ILE A 253 8.32 1.56 -2.29
C ILE A 253 7.58 0.38 -1.63
N LEU A 254 6.42 0.06 -2.16
CA LEU A 254 5.67 -1.15 -1.85
C LEU A 254 5.69 -2.09 -3.07
N ASN A 255 6.25 -3.27 -2.92
CA ASN A 255 6.06 -4.36 -3.87
C ASN A 255 4.63 -4.89 -3.70
N PHE A 256 3.73 -4.42 -4.56
CA PHE A 256 2.30 -4.73 -4.44
C PHE A 256 1.97 -6.11 -5.00
N TYR A 257 2.56 -6.46 -6.15
CA TYR A 257 2.46 -7.78 -6.73
C TYR A 257 3.84 -8.32 -7.11
N LEU A 258 4.07 -9.58 -6.77
CA LEU A 258 5.17 -10.40 -7.23
C LEU A 258 4.59 -11.76 -7.59
N ALA A 259 4.72 -12.17 -8.84
CA ALA A 259 4.23 -13.44 -9.34
C ALA A 259 5.20 -14.01 -10.38
N GLY A 260 5.36 -15.32 -10.38
CA GLY A 260 6.11 -16.05 -11.38
C GLY A 260 5.27 -17.21 -11.89
N ASP A 261 5.52 -17.60 -13.13
CA ASP A 261 5.00 -18.82 -13.72
C ASP A 261 5.69 -20.03 -13.07
N ASP A 262 4.92 -20.98 -12.58
CA ASP A 262 5.41 -22.19 -11.92
C ASP A 262 6.29 -23.06 -12.86
N LYS A 263 6.11 -22.95 -14.17
CA LYS A 263 6.97 -23.58 -15.20
C LYS A 263 8.45 -23.21 -15.00
N TYR A 264 8.73 -21.98 -14.56
CA TYR A 264 10.09 -21.44 -14.37
C TYR A 264 10.54 -21.36 -12.92
N LYS A 265 9.88 -22.07 -12.01
CA LYS A 265 10.20 -22.06 -10.57
C LYS A 265 11.63 -22.49 -10.28
N ALA A 266 12.15 -23.48 -11.03
CA ALA A 266 13.53 -23.98 -10.88
C ALA A 266 14.60 -22.96 -11.28
N ASP A 267 14.23 -21.97 -12.11
CA ASP A 267 15.12 -20.92 -12.61
C ASP A 267 15.20 -19.71 -11.68
N ALA A 268 14.45 -19.76 -10.56
CA ALA A 268 14.40 -18.72 -9.55
C ALA A 268 14.04 -17.33 -10.09
N VAL A 269 13.21 -17.27 -11.14
CA VAL A 269 12.87 -16.04 -11.86
C VAL A 269 12.21 -14.99 -10.97
N SER A 270 11.31 -15.42 -10.04
CA SER A 270 10.68 -14.52 -9.07
C SER A 270 11.68 -13.91 -8.08
N GLU A 271 12.76 -14.62 -7.76
CA GLU A 271 13.83 -14.13 -6.91
C GLU A 271 14.68 -13.09 -7.64
N TYR A 272 14.95 -13.35 -8.93
CA TYR A 272 15.77 -12.46 -9.73
C TYR A 272 15.06 -11.14 -10.05
N ILE A 273 13.78 -11.20 -10.45
CA ILE A 273 12.99 -9.97 -10.69
C ILE A 273 12.81 -9.16 -9.40
N LEU A 274 12.63 -9.82 -8.23
CA LEU A 274 12.61 -9.15 -6.93
C LEU A 274 13.95 -8.44 -6.67
N PHE A 275 15.06 -9.12 -6.88
CA PHE A 275 16.38 -8.52 -6.69
C PHE A 275 16.58 -7.32 -7.61
N LYS A 276 16.23 -7.42 -8.90
CA LYS A 276 16.34 -6.31 -9.87
C LYS A 276 15.46 -5.13 -9.50
N SER A 277 14.26 -5.37 -8.98
CA SER A 277 13.37 -4.30 -8.52
C SER A 277 13.88 -3.61 -7.24
N ILE A 278 14.57 -4.33 -6.36
CA ILE A 278 15.26 -3.76 -5.19
C ILE A 278 16.45 -2.89 -5.63
N GLU A 279 17.29 -3.38 -6.55
CA GLU A 279 18.41 -2.60 -7.13
C GLU A 279 17.90 -1.29 -7.75
N TRP A 280 16.91 -1.38 -8.62
CA TRP A 280 16.28 -0.22 -9.25
C TRP A 280 15.77 0.78 -8.22
N SER A 281 15.11 0.30 -7.17
CA SER A 281 14.57 1.18 -6.11
C SER A 281 15.69 1.94 -5.37
N LYS A 282 16.79 1.26 -5.06
CA LYS A 282 17.96 1.87 -4.46
C LYS A 282 18.61 2.91 -5.38
N GLU A 283 18.81 2.58 -6.66
CA GLU A 283 19.39 3.47 -7.68
C GLU A 283 18.53 4.72 -7.92
N ASN A 284 17.20 4.61 -7.75
CA ASN A 284 16.27 5.74 -7.85
C ASN A 284 16.10 6.53 -6.53
N GLY A 285 16.93 6.27 -5.53
CA GLY A 285 17.04 7.06 -4.30
C GLY A 285 15.97 6.80 -3.24
N TYR A 286 15.23 5.70 -3.34
CA TYR A 286 14.32 5.27 -2.26
C TYR A 286 15.13 4.74 -1.08
N LYS A 287 14.57 4.90 0.14
CA LYS A 287 15.20 4.43 1.38
C LYS A 287 14.68 3.07 1.83
N TYR A 288 13.42 2.78 1.55
CA TYR A 288 12.76 1.58 2.04
C TYR A 288 12.04 0.84 0.93
N TYR A 289 12.12 -0.49 0.97
CA TYR A 289 11.41 -1.38 0.06
C TYR A 289 10.60 -2.40 0.86
N ASP A 290 9.27 -2.26 0.86
CA ASP A 290 8.36 -3.20 1.52
C ASP A 290 8.00 -4.35 0.59
N ILE A 291 8.41 -5.57 0.95
CA ILE A 291 8.05 -6.80 0.22
C ILE A 291 6.62 -7.28 0.59
N GLY A 292 5.90 -6.53 1.42
CA GLY A 292 4.57 -6.87 1.90
C GLY A 292 4.54 -7.78 3.12
N THR A 293 3.32 -8.17 3.54
CA THR A 293 3.10 -8.98 4.75
C THR A 293 3.52 -10.43 4.57
N SER A 294 3.86 -11.09 5.67
CA SER A 294 4.18 -12.52 5.74
C SER A 294 3.21 -13.31 6.61
N ASP A 295 1.98 -12.84 6.69
CA ASP A 295 0.89 -13.48 7.40
C ASP A 295 -0.41 -13.40 6.59
N THR A 296 -1.34 -14.29 6.90
CA THR A 296 -2.70 -14.29 6.39
C THR A 296 -3.63 -14.57 7.58
N ASP A 297 -4.65 -13.73 7.77
CA ASP A 297 -5.62 -13.84 8.86
C ASP A 297 -4.98 -13.98 10.25
N GLY A 298 -3.90 -13.21 10.49
CA GLY A 298 -3.16 -13.22 11.75
C GLY A 298 -2.27 -14.45 11.95
N LYS A 299 -2.11 -15.32 10.95
CA LYS A 299 -1.23 -16.50 11.01
C LYS A 299 0.02 -16.28 10.18
N LEU A 300 1.18 -16.39 10.83
CA LEU A 300 2.49 -16.28 10.17
C LEU A 300 2.68 -17.38 9.13
N ILE A 301 3.10 -17.01 7.94
CA ILE A 301 3.57 -17.92 6.89
C ILE A 301 5.10 -17.98 7.00
N GLU A 302 5.61 -18.93 7.80
CA GLU A 302 7.03 -19.02 8.17
C GLU A 302 7.96 -19.08 6.95
N GLY A 303 7.61 -19.88 5.93
CA GLY A 303 8.40 -19.99 4.71
C GLY A 303 8.51 -18.67 3.94
N LEU A 304 7.41 -17.89 3.89
CA LEU A 304 7.41 -16.58 3.24
C LEU A 304 8.23 -15.56 4.04
N PHE A 305 8.11 -15.56 5.36
CA PHE A 305 8.92 -14.70 6.22
C PHE A 305 10.43 -15.04 6.09
N ALA A 306 10.78 -16.32 6.15
CA ALA A 306 12.15 -16.78 5.98
C ALA A 306 12.73 -16.45 4.59
N PHE A 307 11.89 -16.55 3.53
CA PHE A 307 12.25 -16.11 2.17
C PHE A 307 12.65 -14.63 2.15
N LYS A 308 11.80 -13.76 2.71
CA LYS A 308 12.03 -12.30 2.73
C LYS A 308 13.23 -11.91 3.59
N LYS A 309 13.46 -12.60 4.71
CA LYS A 309 14.66 -12.42 5.54
C LYS A 309 15.96 -12.65 4.78
N LYS A 310 15.98 -13.55 3.79
CA LYS A 310 17.16 -13.81 2.94
C LYS A 310 17.53 -12.63 2.04
N PHE A 311 16.60 -11.67 1.83
CA PHE A 311 16.82 -10.39 1.15
C PHE A 311 17.06 -9.23 2.13
N LEU A 312 17.48 -9.50 3.37
CA LEU A 312 17.78 -8.53 4.42
C LEU A 312 16.55 -7.76 4.93
N ALA A 313 15.33 -8.20 4.61
CA ALA A 313 14.13 -7.54 5.09
C ALA A 313 13.96 -7.73 6.62
N ASN A 314 13.54 -6.69 7.31
CA ASN A 314 13.17 -6.73 8.73
C ASN A 314 11.65 -6.69 8.88
N GLY A 315 11.15 -7.26 9.99
CA GLY A 315 9.72 -7.26 10.29
C GLY A 315 9.27 -5.97 10.94
N TYR A 316 8.17 -5.40 10.43
CA TYR A 316 7.52 -4.20 10.98
C TYR A 316 6.03 -4.46 11.16
N LEU A 317 5.48 -4.05 12.30
CA LEU A 317 4.06 -4.28 12.59
C LEU A 317 3.16 -3.40 11.72
N ARG A 318 2.10 -4.02 11.20
CA ARG A 318 0.97 -3.36 10.57
C ARG A 318 -0.26 -3.69 11.40
N LYS A 319 -0.84 -2.68 12.05
CA LYS A 319 -1.97 -2.86 12.96
C LYS A 319 -3.28 -2.43 12.31
N THR A 320 -4.31 -3.23 12.53
CA THR A 320 -5.68 -2.88 12.18
C THR A 320 -6.43 -2.57 13.47
N PHE A 321 -7.04 -1.40 13.53
CA PHE A 321 -7.82 -0.93 14.67
C PHE A 321 -9.31 -1.01 14.34
N GLU A 322 -10.10 -1.43 15.31
CA GLU A 322 -11.56 -1.44 15.25
C GLU A 322 -12.14 -0.50 16.32
N LEU A 323 -13.13 0.27 15.95
CA LEU A 323 -14.02 0.98 16.87
C LEU A 323 -15.42 0.40 16.75
N LYS A 324 -16.06 0.07 17.88
CA LYS A 324 -17.48 -0.28 17.95
C LYS A 324 -18.23 0.90 18.54
N LEU A 325 -19.25 1.39 17.84
CA LEU A 325 -20.18 2.39 18.31
C LEU A 325 -21.50 1.70 18.69
N ASN A 326 -22.02 2.06 19.85
CA ASN A 326 -23.30 1.56 20.37
C ASN A 326 -24.45 2.35 19.74
#